data_3cb6e68aff81d4665547acc94c9f3ecc
#
_entry.id   3cb6e68aff81d4665547acc94c9f3ecc
#
_cell.length_a   1.000
_cell.length_b   1.000
_cell.length_c   1.000
_cell.angle_alpha   90.00
_cell.angle_beta   90.00
_cell.angle_gamma   90.00
#
_symmetry.space_group_name_H-M   'P 1'
#
loop_
_entity.id
_entity.type
_entity.pdbx_description
1 polymer ?
#
loop_
_entity_poly.entity_id
_entity_poly.type
_entity_poly.pdbx_seq_one_letter_code
_entity_poly.pdbx_strand_id
1 'polypeptide(L)'
;MSKNKISVSSNNSYAQALFELATESNALSEIEKQVNSILVLIKNSEDFSYLIKNPTTRIEDLVKVMEMISEKNNHNELLKRFISFIIKKRRFFYVEKIFKDYLDVCSKSRGEINAE
;
A
#
# COMPACT_ATOMS: atom_id res chain seq x y z
N MET A 1 -4.79 9.91 24.27
CA MET A 1 -4.67 9.82 23.81
C MET A 1 -4.23 9.50 22.98
N SER A 2 -4.01 9.27 22.74
CA SER A 2 -3.55 9.03 21.98
C SER A 2 -3.76 8.95 20.88
N LYS A 3 -4.22 9.09 20.29
CA LYS A 3 -4.56 9.05 19.19
C LYS A 3 -4.05 9.98 18.40
N ASN A 4 -3.72 10.79 18.61
CA ASN A 4 -3.34 11.73 17.94
C ASN A 4 -2.19 11.59 17.20
N LYS A 5 -1.38 10.84 17.41
CA LYS A 5 -0.31 10.63 16.71
C LYS A 5 -0.57 10.33 15.34
N ILE A 6 -1.66 9.89 15.03
CA ILE A 6 -2.02 9.59 13.71
C ILE A 6 -1.95 10.72 12.79
N SER A 7 -2.20 11.88 13.27
CA SER A 7 -2.26 13.02 12.39
C SER A 7 -0.92 13.48 11.91
N VAL A 8 0.12 12.86 12.37
CA VAL A 8 1.43 13.30 11.98
C VAL A 8 1.68 13.23 10.50
N SER A 9 1.25 12.16 9.85
CA SER A 9 1.52 11.98 8.45
C SER A 9 0.34 11.29 7.80
N SER A 10 -0.16 11.86 6.72
CA SER A 10 -1.28 11.23 6.02
C SER A 10 -0.86 9.89 5.42
N ASN A 11 0.40 9.75 5.01
CA ASN A 11 0.88 8.48 4.48
C ASN A 11 0.89 7.40 5.55
N ASN A 12 1.27 7.79 6.77
CA ASN A 12 1.25 6.87 7.88
C ASN A 12 -0.18 6.47 8.23
N SER A 13 -1.11 7.41 8.10
CA SER A 13 -2.52 7.11 8.35
C SER A 13 -3.07 6.07 7.39
N TYR A 14 -2.67 6.15 6.13
CA TYR A 14 -3.10 5.17 5.15
C TYR A 14 -2.51 3.79 5.47
N ALA A 15 -1.25 3.75 5.86
CA ALA A 15 -0.61 2.49 6.22
C ALA A 15 -1.28 1.87 7.43
N GLN A 16 -1.61 2.69 8.42
CA GLN A 16 -2.26 2.23 9.62
C GLN A 16 -3.66 1.69 9.31
N ALA A 17 -4.38 2.38 8.44
CA ALA A 17 -5.71 1.94 8.04
C ALA A 17 -5.66 0.59 7.34
N LEU A 18 -4.70 0.39 6.46
CA LEU A 18 -4.55 -0.88 5.77
C LEU A 18 -4.23 -1.99 6.76
N PHE A 19 -3.37 -1.70 7.72
CA PHE A 19 -3.01 -2.66 8.75
C PHE A 19 -4.24 -3.11 9.54
N GLU A 20 -5.07 -2.15 9.94
CA GLU A 20 -6.25 -2.47 10.72
C GLU A 20 -7.25 -3.29 9.92
N LEU A 21 -7.46 -2.91 8.67
CA LEU A 21 -8.37 -3.65 7.82
C LEU A 21 -7.88 -5.07 7.57
N ALA A 22 -6.59 -5.22 7.32
CA ALA A 22 -6.00 -6.52 7.08
C ALA A 22 -6.09 -7.41 8.31
N THR A 23 -5.90 -6.82 9.48
CA THR A 23 -6.00 -7.55 10.73
C THR A 23 -7.43 -8.05 10.96
N GLU A 24 -8.41 -7.19 10.71
CA GLU A 24 -9.80 -7.54 10.88
C GLU A 24 -10.23 -8.66 9.96
N SER A 25 -9.64 -8.71 8.78
CA SER A 25 -9.99 -9.71 7.77
C SER A 25 -9.15 -10.97 7.85
N ASN A 26 -8.25 -11.04 8.83
CA ASN A 26 -7.32 -12.16 8.94
C ASN A 26 -6.49 -12.34 7.67
N ALA A 27 -6.16 -11.24 7.03
CA ALA A 27 -5.43 -11.28 5.77
C ALA A 27 -4.08 -10.59 5.86
N LEU A 28 -3.59 -10.37 7.08
CA LEU A 28 -2.39 -9.59 7.29
C LEU A 28 -1.19 -10.15 6.53
N SER A 29 -0.94 -11.44 6.66
CA SER A 29 0.17 -12.08 5.98
C SER A 29 0.04 -12.06 4.47
N GLU A 30 -1.16 -12.33 4.00
CA GLU A 30 -1.41 -12.36 2.58
C GLU A 30 -1.19 -10.99 1.96
N ILE A 31 -1.74 -9.97 2.59
CA ILE A 31 -1.60 -8.62 2.06
C ILE A 31 -0.15 -8.15 2.18
N GLU A 32 0.53 -8.57 3.24
CA GLU A 32 1.93 -8.23 3.40
C GLU A 32 2.76 -8.76 2.23
N LYS A 33 2.52 -9.99 1.82
CA LYS A 33 3.23 -10.58 0.69
C LYS A 33 2.91 -9.84 -0.60
N GLN A 34 1.66 -9.49 -0.78
CA GLN A 34 1.24 -8.82 -2.01
C GLN A 34 1.78 -7.39 -2.08
N VAL A 35 1.80 -6.71 -0.95
CA VAL A 35 2.40 -5.37 -0.87
C VAL A 35 3.87 -5.45 -1.23
N ASN A 36 4.56 -6.45 -0.71
CA ASN A 36 5.97 -6.62 -1.01
C ASN A 36 6.20 -6.87 -2.50
N SER A 37 5.33 -7.66 -3.13
CA SER A 37 5.41 -7.90 -4.56
C SER A 37 5.26 -6.62 -5.37
N ILE A 38 4.34 -5.77 -4.95
CA ILE A 38 4.14 -4.50 -5.65
C ILE A 38 5.36 -3.62 -5.50
N LEU A 39 5.96 -3.59 -4.30
CA LEU A 39 7.18 -2.81 -4.10
C LEU A 39 8.32 -3.30 -4.96
N VAL A 40 8.45 -4.62 -5.12
CA VAL A 40 9.47 -5.18 -5.99
C VAL A 40 9.20 -4.77 -7.42
N LEU A 41 7.96 -4.78 -7.85
CA LEU A 41 7.60 -4.37 -9.20
C LEU A 41 7.96 -2.91 -9.45
N ILE A 42 7.68 -2.05 -8.48
CA ILE A 42 8.03 -0.64 -8.60
C ILE A 42 9.54 -0.47 -8.76
N LYS A 43 10.29 -1.23 -7.96
CA LYS A 43 11.74 -1.13 -7.99
C LYS A 43 12.32 -1.62 -9.31
N ASN A 44 11.74 -2.68 -9.88
CA ASN A 44 12.31 -3.31 -11.05
C ASN A 44 11.77 -2.83 -12.39
N SER A 45 10.71 -2.05 -12.39
CA SER A 45 10.13 -1.56 -13.62
C SER A 45 10.16 -0.04 -13.64
N GLU A 46 11.01 0.52 -14.46
CA GLU A 46 11.10 1.96 -14.58
C GLU A 46 9.80 2.55 -15.12
N ASP A 47 9.20 1.84 -16.05
CA ASP A 47 7.95 2.30 -16.66
C ASP A 47 6.84 2.38 -15.63
N PHE A 48 6.73 1.35 -14.80
CA PHE A 48 5.70 1.34 -13.77
C PHE A 48 5.97 2.43 -12.73
N SER A 49 7.22 2.57 -12.33
CA SER A 49 7.60 3.59 -11.38
C SER A 49 7.29 4.98 -11.92
N TYR A 50 7.62 5.22 -13.20
CA TYR A 50 7.34 6.50 -13.82
C TYR A 50 5.84 6.79 -13.86
N LEU A 51 5.05 5.77 -14.21
CA LEU A 51 3.60 5.91 -14.28
C LEU A 51 3.03 6.34 -12.94
N ILE A 52 3.50 5.70 -11.88
CA ILE A 52 3.01 6.00 -10.54
C ILE A 52 3.40 7.40 -10.08
N LYS A 53 4.63 7.79 -10.37
CA LYS A 53 5.18 9.03 -9.82
C LYS A 53 4.85 10.25 -10.66
N ASN A 54 4.32 10.06 -11.85
CA ASN A 54 3.98 11.17 -12.72
C ASN A 54 2.65 11.79 -12.28
N PRO A 55 2.64 13.01 -11.79
CA PRO A 55 1.42 13.61 -11.27
C PRO A 55 0.37 13.88 -12.34
N THR A 56 0.75 13.81 -13.63
CA THR A 56 -0.20 14.05 -14.70
C THR A 56 -0.87 12.78 -15.19
N THR A 57 -0.49 11.61 -14.66
CA THR A 57 -1.13 10.37 -15.06
C THR A 57 -2.59 10.41 -14.62
N ARG A 58 -3.47 10.01 -15.51
CA ARG A 58 -4.90 10.08 -15.25
C ARG A 58 -5.32 8.99 -14.29
N ILE A 59 -6.30 9.31 -13.44
CA ILE A 59 -6.83 8.35 -12.49
C ILE A 59 -7.32 7.09 -13.19
N GLU A 60 -8.03 7.25 -14.30
CA GLU A 60 -8.55 6.10 -15.04
C GLU A 60 -7.45 5.16 -15.50
N ASP A 61 -6.32 5.74 -15.93
CA ASP A 61 -5.21 4.93 -16.39
C ASP A 61 -4.56 4.16 -15.25
N LEU A 62 -4.42 4.81 -14.10
CA LEU A 62 -3.87 4.14 -12.92
C LEU A 62 -4.76 3.00 -12.46
N VAL A 63 -6.06 3.25 -12.42
CA VAL A 63 -7.00 2.21 -11.99
C VAL A 63 -6.91 1.01 -12.93
N LYS A 64 -6.89 1.27 -14.24
CA LYS A 64 -6.82 0.21 -15.22
C LYS A 64 -5.57 -0.63 -15.07
N VAL A 65 -4.44 0.02 -14.93
CA VAL A 65 -3.16 -0.69 -14.81
C VAL A 65 -3.15 -1.51 -13.52
N MET A 66 -3.63 -0.94 -12.43
CA MET A 66 -3.62 -1.66 -11.18
C MET A 66 -4.60 -2.81 -11.15
N GLU A 67 -5.74 -2.67 -11.86
CA GLU A 67 -6.66 -3.78 -11.99
C GLU A 67 -6.03 -4.95 -12.74
N MET A 68 -5.30 -4.64 -13.80
CA MET A 68 -4.62 -5.67 -14.55
C MET A 68 -3.57 -6.39 -13.72
N ILE A 69 -2.80 -5.63 -12.96
CA ILE A 69 -1.77 -6.20 -12.11
C ILE A 69 -2.41 -7.06 -11.02
N SER A 70 -3.48 -6.57 -10.42
CA SER A 70 -4.16 -7.29 -9.36
C SER A 70 -4.76 -8.59 -9.84
N GLU A 71 -5.34 -8.58 -11.03
CA GLU A 71 -5.91 -9.80 -11.59
C GLU A 71 -4.83 -10.82 -11.88
N LYS A 72 -3.75 -10.35 -12.46
CA LYS A 72 -2.67 -11.24 -12.84
C LYS A 72 -2.04 -11.92 -11.63
N ASN A 73 -2.00 -11.21 -10.51
CA ASN A 73 -1.37 -11.71 -9.30
C ASN A 73 -2.34 -12.17 -8.23
N ASN A 74 -3.62 -12.22 -8.53
CA ASN A 74 -4.66 -12.65 -7.61
C ASN A 74 -4.59 -11.92 -6.28
N HIS A 75 -4.55 -10.59 -6.35
CA HIS A 75 -4.48 -9.80 -5.14
C HIS A 75 -5.76 -9.93 -4.32
N ASN A 76 -5.62 -9.86 -3.01
CA ASN A 76 -6.74 -9.87 -2.09
C ASN A 76 -7.68 -8.71 -2.42
N GLU A 77 -8.98 -8.98 -2.30
CA GLU A 77 -9.99 -7.98 -2.60
C GLU A 77 -9.81 -6.72 -1.77
N LEU A 78 -9.46 -6.88 -0.52
CA LEU A 78 -9.22 -5.75 0.36
C LEU A 78 -8.09 -4.87 -0.16
N LEU A 79 -7.01 -5.49 -0.60
CA LEU A 79 -5.89 -4.73 -1.15
C LEU A 79 -6.30 -4.00 -2.42
N LYS A 80 -7.09 -4.63 -3.26
CA LYS A 80 -7.57 -3.99 -4.49
C LYS A 80 -8.39 -2.74 -4.17
N ARG A 81 -9.25 -2.85 -3.18
CA ARG A 81 -10.07 -1.70 -2.80
C ARG A 81 -9.23 -0.58 -2.21
N PHE A 82 -8.24 -0.95 -1.41
CA PHE A 82 -7.36 0.04 -0.82
C PHE A 82 -6.59 0.79 -1.90
N ILE A 83 -6.05 0.07 -2.86
CA ILE A 83 -5.32 0.69 -3.96
C ILE A 83 -6.22 1.64 -4.73
N SER A 84 -7.42 1.19 -5.05
CA SER A 84 -8.38 2.03 -5.75
C SER A 84 -8.69 3.29 -4.95
N PHE A 85 -8.82 3.14 -3.64
CA PHE A 85 -9.11 4.26 -2.76
C PHE A 85 -7.98 5.31 -2.80
N ILE A 86 -6.73 4.88 -2.67
CA ILE A 86 -5.65 5.87 -2.66
C ILE A 86 -5.43 6.48 -4.04
N ILE A 87 -5.73 5.75 -5.11
CA ILE A 87 -5.68 6.34 -6.44
C ILE A 87 -6.71 7.46 -6.55
N LYS A 88 -7.92 7.21 -6.10
CA LYS A 88 -8.99 8.20 -6.20
C LYS A 88 -8.77 9.39 -5.30
N LYS A 89 -8.02 9.19 -4.22
CA LYS A 89 -7.63 10.30 -3.34
C LYS A 89 -6.43 11.06 -3.87
N ARG A 90 -5.91 10.65 -5.03
CA ARG A 90 -4.74 11.27 -5.66
C ARG A 90 -3.51 11.17 -4.79
N ARG A 91 -3.39 10.05 -4.08
CA ARG A 91 -2.24 9.78 -3.24
C ARG A 91 -1.38 8.64 -3.76
N PHE A 92 -1.70 8.13 -4.94
CA PHE A 92 -1.02 6.93 -5.42
C PHE A 92 0.47 7.15 -5.69
N PHE A 93 0.88 8.37 -5.96
CA PHE A 93 2.31 8.59 -6.15
C PHE A 93 3.09 8.44 -4.83
N TYR A 94 2.40 8.32 -3.70
CA TYR A 94 3.03 8.02 -2.43
C TYR A 94 2.97 6.53 -2.10
N VAL A 95 2.48 5.70 -3.02
CA VAL A 95 2.20 4.30 -2.71
C VAL A 95 3.41 3.55 -2.17
N GLU A 96 4.58 3.86 -2.72
CA GLU A 96 5.79 3.20 -2.26
C GLU A 96 6.03 3.47 -0.77
N LYS A 97 5.89 4.71 -0.37
CA LYS A 97 6.04 5.09 1.02
C LYS A 97 4.96 4.48 1.90
N ILE A 98 3.72 4.51 1.43
CA ILE A 98 2.59 3.95 2.17
C ILE A 98 2.81 2.46 2.42
N PHE A 99 3.24 1.75 1.40
CA PHE A 99 3.44 0.31 1.52
C PHE A 99 4.64 -0.03 2.41
N LYS A 100 5.70 0.76 2.33
CA LYS A 100 6.83 0.55 3.23
C LYS A 100 6.44 0.78 4.68
N ASP A 101 5.64 1.81 4.92
CA ASP A 101 5.13 2.07 6.26
C ASP A 101 4.24 0.93 6.75
N TYR A 102 3.45 0.37 5.85
CA TYR A 102 2.60 -0.77 6.20
C TYR A 102 3.46 -1.97 6.63
N LEU A 103 4.51 -2.28 5.88
CA LEU A 103 5.39 -3.38 6.24
C LEU A 103 6.07 -3.13 7.58
N ASP A 104 6.42 -1.89 7.84
CA ASP A 104 7.02 -1.51 9.11
C ASP A 104 6.05 -1.73 10.27
N VAL A 105 4.79 -1.35 10.08
CA VAL A 105 3.77 -1.55 11.10
C VAL A 105 3.57 -3.04 11.36
N CYS A 106 3.56 -3.85 10.31
CA CYS A 106 3.43 -5.28 10.45
C CYS A 106 4.57 -5.87 11.26
N SER A 107 5.77 -5.43 10.97
CA SER A 107 6.96 -5.90 11.65
C SER A 107 6.90 -5.56 13.14
N LYS A 108 6.54 -4.33 13.44
CA LYS A 108 6.44 -3.90 14.82
C LYS A 108 5.37 -4.66 15.57
N SER A 109 4.28 -4.95 14.90
CA SER A 109 3.19 -5.70 15.49
C SER A 109 3.63 -7.10 15.88
N ARG A 110 4.54 -7.69 15.13
CA ARG A 110 5.05 -9.03 15.44
C ARG A 110 6.19 -8.99 16.43
N GLY A 111 6.63 -7.82 16.84
CA GLY A 111 7.75 -7.70 17.77
C GLY A 111 9.08 -8.04 17.17
N GLU A 112 9.20 -7.92 15.88
CA GLU A 112 10.42 -8.28 15.19
C GLU A 112 11.52 -7.29 15.33
N ILE A 113 11.10 -6.17 15.80
CA ILE A 113 12.05 -5.20 15.88
C ILE A 113 13.08 -5.38 16.78
N ASN A 114 13.13 -5.82 17.40
CA ASN A 114 13.98 -5.80 18.24
C ASN A 114 15.11 -6.00 18.04
N ALA A 115 15.13 -5.99 17.73
CA ALA A 115 16.00 -6.02 17.56
C ALA A 115 16.79 -5.42 17.64
N GLU A 116 16.64 -5.17 18.03
CA GLU A 116 17.23 -4.65 18.12
C GLU A 116 17.71 -4.40 18.14
#